data_d9f90ed2683992e3216013fae71284e3
#
_entry.id   d9f90ed2683992e3216013fae71284e3
#
_cell.length_a   1.000
_cell.length_b   1.000
_cell.length_c   1.000
_cell.angle_alpha   90.00
_cell.angle_beta   90.00
_cell.angle_gamma   90.00
#
_symmetry.space_group_name_H-M   'P 1'
#
loop_
_entity.id
_entity.type
_entity.pdbx_description
1 polymer ?
#
loop_
_entity_poly.entity_id
_entity_poly.type
_entity_poly.pdbx_seq_one_letter_code
_entity_poly.pdbx_strand_id
1 'polypeptide(L)'
;CDSEYFQLINKSRVKNIPVESEFNTNEYSRKIDYQTLKHIDINLQNYKQKNNLIDYTDMINKFVKESEKSPTFDVIFIDEAQDLSPIQWRMFDELKTKTKDIFMAGDDDQAIFAWAGADVDRFINEPAENKFLDESQRVPQAVQERANEWIARIPENKRIKKKWDPRKDKNGDIIIGHQESIYSLDSVDLSSGKW
;
A
#
# COMPACT_ATOMS: atom_id res chain seq x y z
N CYS A 1 11.44 -13.27 -8.98
CA CYS A 1 12.08 -13.00 -10.27
C CYS A 1 12.10 -11.49 -10.48
N ASP A 2 13.30 -10.89 -10.51
CA ASP A 2 13.47 -9.43 -10.49
C ASP A 2 13.49 -8.80 -11.88
N SER A 3 12.94 -9.50 -12.88
CA SER A 3 12.85 -8.97 -14.24
C SER A 3 11.90 -7.77 -14.30
N GLU A 4 12.36 -6.63 -14.86
CA GLU A 4 11.57 -5.43 -15.06
C GLU A 4 10.28 -5.70 -15.85
N TYR A 5 10.28 -6.68 -16.76
CA TYR A 5 9.09 -7.13 -17.47
C TYR A 5 8.01 -7.68 -16.53
N PHE A 6 8.39 -8.56 -15.61
CA PHE A 6 7.44 -9.13 -14.63
C PHE A 6 6.94 -8.08 -13.64
N GLN A 7 7.79 -7.12 -13.24
CA GLN A 7 7.37 -6.01 -12.39
C GLN A 7 6.28 -5.17 -13.06
N LEU A 8 6.46 -4.81 -14.35
CA LEU A 8 5.46 -4.08 -15.12
C LEU A 8 4.15 -4.86 -15.28
N ILE A 9 4.23 -6.14 -15.64
CA ILE A 9 3.05 -7.00 -15.78
C ILE A 9 2.31 -7.07 -14.43
N ASN A 10 3.00 -7.32 -13.33
CA ASN A 10 2.38 -7.39 -12.01
C ASN A 10 1.74 -6.06 -11.62
N LYS A 11 2.44 -4.95 -11.84
CA LYS A 11 1.96 -3.62 -11.50
C LYS A 11 0.71 -3.24 -12.30
N SER A 12 0.67 -3.54 -13.60
CA SER A 12 -0.53 -3.33 -14.43
C SER A 12 -1.73 -4.13 -13.90
N ARG A 13 -1.50 -5.38 -13.49
CA ARG A 13 -2.53 -6.26 -12.96
C ARG A 13 -3.05 -5.82 -11.60
N VAL A 14 -2.16 -5.40 -10.70
CA VAL A 14 -2.50 -4.85 -9.37
C VAL A 14 -3.28 -3.54 -9.51
N LYS A 15 -2.88 -2.67 -10.45
CA LYS A 15 -3.61 -1.46 -10.80
C LYS A 15 -4.88 -1.71 -11.59
N ASN A 16 -5.10 -2.94 -12.04
CA ASN A 16 -6.23 -3.34 -12.89
C ASN A 16 -6.35 -2.51 -14.18
N ILE A 17 -5.21 -2.26 -14.83
CA ILE A 17 -5.11 -1.57 -16.11
C ILE A 17 -4.40 -2.45 -17.15
N PRO A 18 -4.58 -2.18 -18.46
CA PRO A 18 -3.83 -2.87 -19.51
C PRO A 18 -2.31 -2.68 -19.32
N VAL A 19 -1.52 -3.70 -19.65
CA VAL A 19 -0.05 -3.64 -19.56
C VAL A 19 0.54 -2.51 -20.42
N GLU A 20 -0.10 -2.21 -21.56
CA GLU A 20 0.25 -1.08 -22.41
C GLU A 20 0.11 0.27 -21.71
N SER A 21 -0.95 0.45 -20.93
CA SER A 21 -1.16 1.68 -20.16
C SER A 21 -0.08 1.87 -19.11
N GLU A 22 0.30 0.81 -18.39
CA GLU A 22 1.38 0.89 -17.41
C GLU A 22 2.73 1.14 -18.08
N PHE A 23 3.00 0.51 -19.24
CA PHE A 23 4.20 0.72 -20.02
C PHE A 23 4.34 2.19 -20.44
N ASN A 24 3.27 2.83 -20.91
CA ASN A 24 3.28 4.21 -21.39
C ASN A 24 3.43 5.24 -20.27
N THR A 25 3.06 4.91 -19.04
CA THR A 25 3.17 5.82 -17.89
C THR A 25 4.51 5.75 -17.18
N ASN A 26 5.37 4.79 -17.53
CA ASN A 26 6.57 4.48 -16.77
C ASN A 26 7.84 4.95 -17.46
N GLU A 27 8.81 5.44 -16.69
CA GLU A 27 10.16 5.77 -17.17
C GLU A 27 10.92 4.57 -17.77
N TYR A 28 10.44 3.36 -17.52
CA TYR A 28 10.98 2.10 -18.04
C TYR A 28 10.78 1.93 -19.55
N SER A 29 9.93 2.71 -20.20
CA SER A 29 9.71 2.66 -21.65
C SER A 29 10.99 2.81 -22.49
N ARG A 30 12.05 3.33 -21.89
CA ARG A 30 13.38 3.47 -22.54
C ARG A 30 14.26 2.21 -22.48
N LYS A 31 13.94 1.24 -21.59
CA LYS A 31 14.77 0.05 -21.32
C LYS A 31 14.09 -1.25 -21.68
N ILE A 32 12.79 -1.24 -21.87
CA ILE A 32 11.96 -2.42 -22.08
C ILE A 32 11.37 -2.34 -23.49
N ASP A 33 11.52 -3.41 -24.27
CA ASP A 33 10.82 -3.55 -25.52
C ASP A 33 9.36 -3.94 -25.32
N TYR A 34 8.43 -3.13 -25.84
CA TYR A 34 6.99 -3.35 -25.68
C TYR A 34 6.50 -4.66 -26.29
N GLN A 35 7.04 -5.06 -27.45
CA GLN A 35 6.62 -6.30 -28.12
C GLN A 35 7.00 -7.52 -27.28
N THR A 36 8.21 -7.49 -26.72
CA THR A 36 8.67 -8.52 -25.78
C THR A 36 7.81 -8.53 -24.51
N LEU A 37 7.48 -7.38 -23.95
CA LEU A 37 6.60 -7.27 -22.77
C LEU A 37 5.25 -7.91 -23.03
N LYS A 38 4.60 -7.55 -24.15
CA LYS A 38 3.31 -8.11 -24.57
C LYS A 38 3.39 -9.62 -24.80
N HIS A 39 4.47 -10.09 -25.42
CA HIS A 39 4.68 -11.52 -25.64
C HIS A 39 4.80 -12.29 -24.31
N ILE A 40 5.57 -11.75 -23.36
CA ILE A 40 5.72 -12.36 -22.02
C ILE A 40 4.38 -12.40 -21.29
N ASP A 41 3.62 -11.30 -21.29
CA ASP A 41 2.31 -11.23 -20.62
C ASP A 41 1.35 -12.29 -21.18
N ILE A 42 1.20 -12.36 -22.50
CA ILE A 42 0.34 -13.36 -23.16
C ILE A 42 0.78 -14.78 -22.80
N ASN A 43 2.07 -15.08 -22.88
CA ASN A 43 2.57 -16.43 -22.59
C ASN A 43 2.42 -16.78 -21.10
N LEU A 44 2.58 -15.83 -20.19
CA LEU A 44 2.34 -16.02 -18.77
C LEU A 44 0.87 -16.39 -18.51
N GLN A 45 -0.08 -15.67 -19.11
CA GLN A 45 -1.50 -15.97 -18.98
C GLN A 45 -1.84 -17.35 -19.55
N ASN A 46 -1.34 -17.66 -20.75
CA ASN A 46 -1.54 -18.98 -21.39
C ASN A 46 -0.94 -20.12 -20.54
N TYR A 47 0.25 -19.93 -20.00
CA TYR A 47 0.90 -20.91 -19.14
C TYR A 47 0.07 -21.18 -17.89
N LYS A 48 -0.41 -20.13 -17.21
CA LYS A 48 -1.26 -20.24 -16.03
C LYS A 48 -2.56 -20.99 -16.37
N GLN A 49 -3.22 -20.61 -17.44
CA GLN A 49 -4.46 -21.26 -17.88
C GLN A 49 -4.25 -22.74 -18.18
N LYS A 50 -3.20 -23.07 -18.97
CA LYS A 50 -2.90 -24.46 -19.36
C LYS A 50 -2.58 -25.36 -18.17
N ASN A 51 -1.96 -24.81 -17.14
CA ASN A 51 -1.53 -25.57 -15.96
C ASN A 51 -2.46 -25.38 -14.75
N ASN A 52 -3.62 -24.75 -14.90
CA ASN A 52 -4.56 -24.43 -13.82
C ASN A 52 -3.90 -23.70 -12.64
N LEU A 53 -3.00 -22.76 -12.94
CA LEU A 53 -2.30 -21.98 -11.94
C LEU A 53 -2.99 -20.62 -11.75
N ILE A 54 -3.06 -20.18 -10.50
CA ILE A 54 -3.54 -18.87 -10.13
C ILE A 54 -2.55 -18.22 -9.15
N ASP A 55 -2.33 -16.93 -9.27
CA ASP A 55 -1.63 -16.12 -8.28
C ASP A 55 -2.63 -15.29 -7.44
N TYR A 56 -2.10 -14.50 -6.48
CA TYR A 56 -2.94 -13.69 -5.59
C TYR A 56 -3.83 -12.69 -6.36
N THR A 57 -3.32 -12.07 -7.42
CA THR A 57 -4.10 -11.14 -8.24
C THR A 57 -5.22 -11.86 -8.99
N ASP A 58 -4.97 -13.08 -9.49
CA ASP A 58 -6.01 -13.90 -10.10
C ASP A 58 -7.10 -14.30 -9.10
N MET A 59 -6.72 -14.59 -7.85
CA MET A 59 -7.68 -14.92 -6.79
C MET A 59 -8.63 -13.75 -6.55
N ILE A 60 -8.12 -12.52 -6.43
CA ILE A 60 -8.94 -11.33 -6.25
C ILE A 60 -9.83 -11.10 -7.47
N ASN A 61 -9.27 -11.20 -8.68
CA ASN A 61 -10.05 -11.07 -9.92
C ASN A 61 -11.17 -12.11 -10.01
N LYS A 62 -10.90 -13.34 -9.60
CA LYS A 62 -11.90 -14.41 -9.58
C LYS A 62 -12.99 -14.10 -8.56
N PHE A 63 -12.61 -13.64 -7.36
CA PHE A 63 -13.58 -13.22 -6.35
C PHE A 63 -14.50 -12.13 -6.90
N VAL A 64 -13.94 -11.07 -7.48
CA VAL A 64 -14.72 -9.96 -8.06
C VAL A 64 -15.70 -10.44 -9.13
N LYS A 65 -15.27 -11.36 -10.01
CA LYS A 65 -16.11 -11.92 -11.08
C LYS A 65 -17.23 -12.83 -10.58
N GLU A 66 -17.02 -13.47 -9.45
CA GLU A 66 -17.94 -14.47 -8.87
C GLU A 66 -18.48 -13.99 -7.51
N SER A 67 -18.51 -12.67 -7.30
CA SER A 67 -18.88 -12.07 -6.02
C SER A 67 -20.29 -12.44 -5.57
N GLU A 68 -21.19 -12.79 -6.49
CA GLU A 68 -22.52 -13.29 -6.16
C GLU A 68 -22.51 -14.55 -5.31
N LYS A 69 -21.43 -15.36 -5.39
CA LYS A 69 -21.24 -16.57 -4.58
C LYS A 69 -20.68 -16.29 -3.18
N SER A 70 -20.23 -15.06 -2.93
CA SER A 70 -19.71 -14.67 -1.63
C SER A 70 -20.82 -14.67 -0.58
N PRO A 71 -20.55 -15.06 0.66
CA PRO A 71 -21.52 -14.91 1.76
C PRO A 71 -21.77 -13.42 2.05
N THR A 72 -22.86 -13.17 2.77
CA THR A 72 -23.11 -11.87 3.41
C THR A 72 -22.38 -11.82 4.75
N PHE A 73 -21.97 -10.63 5.15
CA PHE A 73 -21.27 -10.41 6.41
C PHE A 73 -22.02 -9.37 7.25
N ASP A 74 -22.09 -9.57 8.54
CA ASP A 74 -22.61 -8.54 9.45
C ASP A 74 -21.62 -7.40 9.56
N VAL A 75 -20.33 -7.72 9.73
CA VAL A 75 -19.26 -6.74 9.93
C VAL A 75 -18.00 -7.14 9.17
N ILE A 76 -17.35 -6.17 8.55
CA ILE A 76 -16.00 -6.32 7.97
C ILE A 76 -15.08 -5.29 8.59
N PHE A 77 -13.89 -5.73 8.99
CA PHE A 77 -12.79 -4.86 9.40
C PHE A 77 -11.70 -4.88 8.31
N ILE A 78 -11.22 -3.71 7.93
CA ILE A 78 -10.11 -3.52 6.99
C ILE A 78 -9.04 -2.76 7.73
N ASP A 79 -7.84 -3.32 7.75
CA ASP A 79 -6.66 -2.69 8.34
C ASP A 79 -5.68 -2.27 7.24
N GLU A 80 -4.87 -1.24 7.52
CA GLU A 80 -3.89 -0.66 6.59
C GLU A 80 -4.51 -0.28 5.22
N ALA A 81 -5.70 0.31 5.25
CA ALA A 81 -6.47 0.57 4.04
C ALA A 81 -5.80 1.55 3.06
N GLN A 82 -4.85 2.38 3.51
CA GLN A 82 -4.05 3.26 2.66
C GLN A 82 -3.16 2.49 1.68
N ASP A 83 -2.89 1.20 1.94
CA ASP A 83 -2.04 0.35 1.10
C ASP A 83 -2.83 -0.49 0.09
N LEU A 84 -4.16 -0.37 0.07
CA LEU A 84 -4.99 -1.10 -0.86
C LEU A 84 -4.75 -0.65 -2.31
N SER A 85 -4.51 -1.61 -3.16
CA SER A 85 -4.41 -1.42 -4.61
C SER A 85 -5.78 -1.31 -5.28
N PRO A 86 -5.89 -0.77 -6.52
CA PRO A 86 -7.15 -0.67 -7.24
C PRO A 86 -7.92 -1.98 -7.37
N ILE A 87 -7.24 -3.11 -7.54
CA ILE A 87 -7.93 -4.40 -7.60
C ILE A 87 -8.49 -4.84 -6.24
N GLN A 88 -7.81 -4.50 -5.14
CA GLN A 88 -8.31 -4.75 -3.78
C GLN A 88 -9.47 -3.82 -3.44
N TRP A 89 -9.43 -2.57 -3.91
CA TRP A 89 -10.57 -1.66 -3.82
C TRP A 89 -11.81 -2.19 -4.56
N ARG A 90 -11.63 -2.80 -5.74
CA ARG A 90 -12.75 -3.47 -6.43
C ARG A 90 -13.33 -4.62 -5.61
N MET A 91 -12.47 -5.42 -4.96
CA MET A 91 -12.93 -6.47 -4.04
C MET A 91 -13.70 -5.86 -2.86
N PHE A 92 -13.22 -4.76 -2.31
CA PHE A 92 -13.92 -4.01 -1.27
C PHE A 92 -15.30 -3.53 -1.73
N ASP A 93 -15.40 -2.95 -2.92
CA ASP A 93 -16.68 -2.48 -3.48
C ASP A 93 -17.71 -3.62 -3.58
N GLU A 94 -17.30 -4.81 -3.99
CA GLU A 94 -18.17 -5.99 -4.02
C GLU A 94 -18.59 -6.43 -2.60
N LEU A 95 -17.64 -6.47 -1.66
CA LEU A 95 -17.92 -6.81 -0.26
C LEU A 95 -18.86 -5.80 0.41
N LYS A 96 -18.69 -4.51 0.09
CA LYS A 96 -19.52 -3.42 0.60
C LYS A 96 -21.00 -3.62 0.27
N THR A 97 -21.32 -4.19 -0.87
CA THR A 97 -22.71 -4.48 -1.26
C THR A 97 -23.37 -5.59 -0.43
N LYS A 98 -22.56 -6.39 0.27
CA LYS A 98 -22.99 -7.59 1.01
C LYS A 98 -22.71 -7.51 2.52
N THR A 99 -22.33 -6.35 2.97
CA THR A 99 -21.92 -6.14 4.37
C THR A 99 -22.80 -5.06 4.99
N LYS A 100 -23.24 -5.30 6.21
CA LYS A 100 -24.07 -4.34 6.94
C LYS A 100 -23.22 -3.20 7.50
N ASP A 101 -22.15 -3.50 8.21
CA ASP A 101 -21.27 -2.52 8.83
C ASP A 101 -19.81 -2.75 8.41
N ILE A 102 -19.11 -1.67 8.06
CA ILE A 102 -17.70 -1.74 7.66
C ILE A 102 -16.89 -0.77 8.50
N PHE A 103 -15.82 -1.26 9.07
CA PHE A 103 -14.82 -0.47 9.78
C PHE A 103 -13.49 -0.53 9.04
N MET A 104 -12.96 0.63 8.72
CA MET A 104 -11.71 0.76 7.97
C MET A 104 -10.70 1.52 8.82
N ALA A 105 -9.53 0.94 9.03
CA ALA A 105 -8.40 1.58 9.68
C ALA A 105 -7.29 1.83 8.66
N GLY A 106 -6.60 2.94 8.82
CA GLY A 106 -5.48 3.31 7.96
C GLY A 106 -4.91 4.68 8.31
N ASP A 107 -3.73 4.96 7.80
CA ASP A 107 -3.03 6.21 7.99
C ASP A 107 -2.40 6.66 6.67
N ASP A 108 -2.99 7.65 6.03
CA ASP A 108 -2.53 8.21 4.76
C ASP A 108 -1.11 8.81 4.83
N ASP A 109 -0.67 9.28 6.00
CA ASP A 109 0.70 9.74 6.22
C ASP A 109 1.74 8.59 6.22
N GLN A 110 1.28 7.33 6.36
CA GLN A 110 2.11 6.12 6.28
C GLN A 110 2.02 5.42 4.91
N ALA A 111 1.37 6.01 3.93
CA ALA A 111 1.19 5.44 2.61
C ALA A 111 2.48 5.47 1.78
N ILE A 112 3.34 4.47 1.97
CA ILE A 112 4.64 4.37 1.28
C ILE A 112 4.63 3.40 0.10
N PHE A 113 3.52 2.69 -0.18
CA PHE A 113 3.43 1.66 -1.21
C PHE A 113 2.78 2.13 -2.52
N ALA A 114 2.67 3.43 -2.76
CA ALA A 114 2.18 3.97 -4.04
C ALA A 114 3.00 3.46 -5.25
N TRP A 115 4.30 3.26 -5.08
CA TRP A 115 5.18 2.68 -6.10
C TRP A 115 4.82 1.22 -6.45
N ALA A 116 4.25 0.48 -5.49
CA ALA A 116 3.77 -0.90 -5.69
C ALA A 116 2.32 -0.96 -6.21
N GLY A 117 1.63 0.19 -6.31
CA GLY A 117 0.30 0.31 -6.87
C GLY A 117 -0.80 0.59 -5.85
N ALA A 118 -0.48 0.96 -4.62
CA ALA A 118 -1.49 1.41 -3.65
C ALA A 118 -2.22 2.68 -4.14
N ASP A 119 -3.52 2.76 -3.90
CA ASP A 119 -4.39 3.87 -4.29
C ASP A 119 -4.79 4.69 -3.04
N VAL A 120 -3.87 5.54 -2.62
CA VAL A 120 -4.05 6.40 -1.44
C VAL A 120 -5.14 7.44 -1.67
N ASP A 121 -5.26 7.96 -2.89
CA ASP A 121 -6.28 8.94 -3.23
C ASP A 121 -7.69 8.34 -3.03
N ARG A 122 -7.88 7.05 -3.33
CA ARG A 122 -9.11 6.34 -3.06
C ARG A 122 -9.40 6.25 -1.57
N PHE A 123 -8.40 5.91 -0.75
CA PHE A 123 -8.54 5.84 0.71
C PHE A 123 -8.95 7.18 1.30
N ILE A 124 -8.27 8.27 0.92
CA ILE A 124 -8.57 9.64 1.41
C ILE A 124 -9.99 10.08 1.06
N ASN A 125 -10.49 9.69 -0.11
CA ASN A 125 -11.79 10.12 -0.63
C ASN A 125 -12.93 9.10 -0.37
N GLU A 126 -12.67 7.98 0.34
CA GLU A 126 -13.75 7.02 0.64
C GLU A 126 -14.78 7.65 1.59
N PRO A 127 -16.07 7.67 1.20
CA PRO A 127 -17.11 8.28 2.02
C PRO A 127 -17.32 7.50 3.31
N ALA A 128 -16.92 8.07 4.44
CA ALA A 128 -17.09 7.46 5.76
C ALA A 128 -17.14 8.51 6.87
N GLU A 129 -17.65 8.14 8.03
CA GLU A 129 -17.46 8.90 9.26
C GLU A 129 -16.04 8.65 9.78
N ASN A 130 -15.21 9.70 9.80
CA ASN A 130 -13.83 9.60 10.24
C ASN A 130 -13.71 9.79 11.75
N LYS A 131 -13.00 8.86 12.40
CA LYS A 131 -12.58 8.97 13.81
C LYS A 131 -11.07 8.85 13.86
N PHE A 132 -10.44 9.73 14.62
CA PHE A 132 -8.99 9.75 14.78
C PHE A 132 -8.60 9.17 16.13
N LEU A 133 -7.49 8.46 16.16
CA LEU A 133 -6.84 8.04 17.39
C LEU A 133 -5.90 9.16 17.83
N ASP A 134 -6.22 9.79 18.94
CA ASP A 134 -5.60 11.05 19.39
C ASP A 134 -4.24 10.83 20.04
N GLU A 135 -3.89 9.63 20.45
CA GLU A 135 -2.66 9.33 21.18
C GLU A 135 -1.97 8.08 20.63
N SER A 136 -0.66 8.20 20.36
CA SER A 136 0.17 7.06 19.98
C SER A 136 0.63 6.29 21.23
N GLN A 137 0.45 4.98 21.21
CA GLN A 137 1.00 4.09 22.24
C GLN A 137 2.45 3.67 21.93
N ARG A 138 2.95 4.00 20.76
CA ARG A 138 4.25 3.54 20.25
C ARG A 138 5.26 4.65 20.04
N VAL A 139 4.88 5.76 19.43
CA VAL A 139 5.77 6.79 18.93
C VAL A 139 6.12 7.81 20.01
N PRO A 140 7.42 7.97 20.39
CA PRO A 140 7.87 8.98 21.35
C PRO A 140 7.84 10.39 20.73
N GLN A 141 7.91 11.41 21.59
CA GLN A 141 7.82 12.82 21.19
C GLN A 141 8.89 13.22 20.15
N ALA A 142 10.15 12.90 20.38
CA ALA A 142 11.23 13.27 19.45
C ALA A 142 11.02 12.67 18.05
N VAL A 143 10.52 11.42 17.97
CA VAL A 143 10.22 10.77 16.69
C VAL A 143 9.04 11.42 16.02
N GLN A 144 7.99 11.79 16.77
CA GLN A 144 6.83 12.49 16.24
C GLN A 144 7.21 13.86 15.64
N GLU A 145 7.99 14.64 16.37
CA GLU A 145 8.45 15.94 15.89
C GLU A 145 9.20 15.82 14.56
N ARG A 146 10.09 14.83 14.47
CA ARG A 146 10.83 14.57 13.25
C ARG A 146 9.94 14.07 12.10
N ALA A 147 8.99 13.22 12.40
CA ALA A 147 8.00 12.73 11.42
C ALA A 147 7.17 13.91 10.87
N ASN A 148 6.74 14.82 11.73
CA ASN A 148 5.94 15.99 11.34
C ASN A 148 6.69 16.92 10.37
N GLU A 149 8.02 17.06 10.49
CA GLU A 149 8.83 17.81 9.52
C GLU A 149 8.76 17.22 8.09
N TRP A 150 8.67 15.90 7.98
CA TRP A 150 8.53 15.22 6.69
C TRP A 150 7.10 15.29 6.19
N ILE A 151 6.14 15.02 7.05
CA ILE A 151 4.71 15.06 6.76
C ILE A 151 4.28 16.45 6.26
N ALA A 152 4.87 17.53 6.82
CA ALA A 152 4.61 18.89 6.37
C ALA A 152 4.99 19.19 4.90
N ARG A 153 5.74 18.29 4.26
CA ARG A 153 6.09 18.41 2.83
C ARG A 153 5.03 17.82 1.91
N ILE A 154 4.08 17.05 2.45
CA ILE A 154 2.98 16.47 1.69
C ILE A 154 1.94 17.58 1.45
N PRO A 155 1.51 17.83 0.20
CA PRO A 155 0.48 18.82 -0.10
C PRO A 155 -0.81 18.55 0.68
N GLU A 156 -1.46 19.61 1.19
CA GLU A 156 -2.67 19.48 2.02
C GLU A 156 -3.83 18.75 1.32
N ASN A 157 -3.92 18.86 0.00
CA ASN A 157 -4.94 18.15 -0.80
C ASN A 157 -4.63 16.67 -1.03
N LYS A 158 -3.49 16.18 -0.53
CA LYS A 158 -3.04 14.79 -0.65
C LYS A 158 -2.99 14.06 0.69
N ARG A 159 -3.61 14.63 1.71
CA ARG A 159 -3.65 14.04 3.05
C ARG A 159 -4.90 14.45 3.82
N ILE A 160 -5.27 13.64 4.80
CA ILE A 160 -6.31 13.94 5.76
C ILE A 160 -5.67 14.75 6.91
N LYS A 161 -6.21 15.95 7.19
CA LYS A 161 -5.71 16.78 8.29
C LYS A 161 -6.07 16.14 9.63
N LYS A 162 -5.06 15.72 10.37
CA LYS A 162 -5.19 15.09 11.69
C LYS A 162 -4.14 15.58 12.66
N LYS A 163 -4.44 15.47 13.95
CA LYS A 163 -3.49 15.71 15.04
C LYS A 163 -3.52 14.48 15.95
N TRP A 164 -2.37 14.13 16.47
CA TRP A 164 -2.21 13.08 17.46
C TRP A 164 -1.06 13.41 18.39
N ASP A 165 -1.16 12.98 19.63
CA ASP A 165 -0.14 13.16 20.65
C ASP A 165 0.84 11.96 20.65
N PRO A 166 2.13 12.21 20.92
CA PRO A 166 3.08 11.13 21.12
C PRO A 166 2.77 10.38 22.43
N ARG A 167 3.36 9.21 22.58
CA ARG A 167 3.27 8.50 23.88
C ARG A 167 3.86 9.36 25.00
N LYS A 168 3.17 9.39 26.15
CA LYS A 168 3.48 10.33 27.26
C LYS A 168 4.60 9.87 28.18
N ASP A 169 4.90 8.58 28.19
CA ASP A 169 5.83 7.98 29.14
C ASP A 169 7.29 7.97 28.66
N LYS A 170 7.56 8.36 27.40
CA LYS A 170 8.91 8.39 26.81
C LYS A 170 9.09 9.58 25.87
N ASN A 171 10.17 10.33 26.05
CA ASN A 171 10.54 11.40 25.11
C ASN A 171 11.19 10.86 23.84
N GLY A 172 11.98 9.79 23.95
CA GLY A 172 12.77 9.24 22.85
C GLY A 172 13.96 10.12 22.46
N ASP A 173 14.85 9.58 21.69
CA ASP A 173 16.02 10.28 21.15
C ASP A 173 16.16 9.98 19.65
N ILE A 174 16.69 10.97 18.89
CA ILE A 174 17.04 10.81 17.48
C ILE A 174 18.53 10.97 17.31
N ILE A 175 19.19 9.96 16.78
CA ILE A 175 20.61 10.00 16.43
C ILE A 175 20.71 10.15 14.92
N ILE A 176 21.33 11.26 14.46
CA ILE A 176 21.59 11.50 13.03
C ILE A 176 23.03 11.09 12.74
N GLY A 177 23.21 10.02 11.96
CA GLY A 177 24.50 9.58 11.47
C GLY A 177 24.74 10.01 10.02
N HIS A 178 26.00 10.19 9.63
CA HIS A 178 26.38 10.32 8.22
C HIS A 178 26.39 8.94 7.55
N GLN A 179 26.19 8.90 6.23
CA GLN A 179 26.10 7.66 5.46
C GLN A 179 27.31 6.72 5.66
N GLU A 180 28.49 7.29 5.93
CA GLU A 180 29.71 6.52 6.22
C GLU A 180 29.69 5.83 7.59
N SER A 181 28.88 6.34 8.54
CA SER A 181 28.76 5.77 9.90
C SER A 181 27.62 4.75 10.04
N ILE A 182 26.74 4.62 9.06
CA ILE A 182 25.64 3.64 9.06
C ILE A 182 26.16 2.19 8.95
N TYR A 183 27.43 1.98 8.53
CA TYR A 183 28.06 0.66 8.50
C TYR A 183 28.43 0.09 9.88
N SER A 184 28.23 0.85 10.96
CA SER A 184 28.39 0.33 12.33
C SER A 184 27.13 0.57 13.16
N LEU A 185 26.06 -0.14 12.84
CA LEU A 185 24.91 -0.33 13.76
C LEU A 185 25.36 -0.93 15.11
N ASP A 186 26.54 -1.53 15.15
CA ASP A 186 27.19 -2.04 16.36
C ASP A 186 27.47 -0.96 17.42
N SER A 187 27.47 0.32 17.05
CA SER A 187 27.62 1.44 17.99
C SER A 187 26.29 1.89 18.63
N VAL A 188 25.17 1.38 18.14
CA VAL A 188 23.83 1.70 18.69
C VAL A 188 23.48 0.62 19.69
N ASP A 189 23.42 0.97 20.98
CA ASP A 189 22.99 0.05 22.02
C ASP A 189 21.48 -0.24 21.89
N LEU A 190 21.18 -1.28 21.14
CA LEU A 190 19.80 -1.78 20.93
C LEU A 190 19.23 -2.49 22.17
N SER A 191 20.06 -2.79 23.17
CA SER A 191 19.64 -3.52 24.39
C SER A 191 18.98 -2.64 25.44
N SER A 192 19.21 -1.32 25.35
CA SER A 192 18.78 -0.37 26.39
C SER A 192 17.27 -0.06 26.40
N GLY A 193 16.50 -0.57 25.43
CA GLY A 193 15.08 -0.29 25.31
C GLY A 193 14.72 1.20 25.09
N LYS A 194 15.70 2.01 24.70
CA LYS A 194 15.53 3.42 24.33
C LYS A 194 15.27 3.54 22.84
N TRP A 195 14.10 3.09 22.43
CA TRP A 195 13.60 3.19 21.04
C TRP A 195 12.37 4.03 21.04
#